data_1dd153a541befb8c90f135ff71877011
#
_entry.id   1dd153a541befb8c90f135ff71877011
#
_cell.length_a   1.000
_cell.length_b   1.000
_cell.length_c   1.000
_cell.angle_alpha   90.00
_cell.angle_beta   90.00
_cell.angle_gamma   90.00
#
_symmetry.space_group_name_H-M   'P 1'
#
loop_
_entity.id
_entity.type
_entity.pdbx_description
1 polymer ?
#
loop_
_entity_poly.entity_id
_entity_poly.type
_entity_poly.pdbx_seq_one_letter_code
_entity_poly.pdbx_strand_id
1 'polypeptide(L)' 'MYTFELHYIDIETDRKITKTLKVDSQLYETEKEIFIHAMNRAYDMMNEYELFYRLDYKGSY' A
#
# COMPACT_ATOMS: atom_id res chain seq x y z
N MET A 1 9.14 -6.70 10.09
CA MET A 1 8.22 -5.68 9.55
C MET A 1 8.02 -5.91 8.05
N TYR A 2 6.79 -5.92 7.59
CA TYR A 2 6.48 -6.11 6.17
C TYR A 2 6.52 -4.77 5.45
N THR A 3 7.14 -4.75 4.28
CA THR A 3 7.26 -3.54 3.46
C THR A 3 6.46 -3.73 2.18
N PHE A 4 5.62 -2.74 1.86
CA PHE A 4 4.80 -2.74 0.66
C PHE A 4 5.06 -1.47 -0.14
N GLU A 5 4.98 -1.60 -1.46
CA GLU A 5 4.91 -0.44 -2.35
C GLU A 5 3.48 -0.31 -2.85
N LEU A 6 2.93 0.88 -2.70
CA LEU A 6 1.57 1.21 -3.11
C LEU A 6 1.66 2.06 -4.37
N HIS A 7 1.09 1.58 -5.44
CA HIS A 7 1.18 2.25 -6.75
C HIS A 7 -0.12 2.95 -7.06
N TYR A 8 0.00 4.24 -7.36
CA TYR A 8 -1.12 5.10 -7.70
C TYR A 8 -0.87 5.75 -9.04
N ILE A 9 -1.93 6.19 -9.68
CA ILE A 9 -1.84 7.05 -10.85
C ILE A 9 -2.56 8.36 -10.55
N ASP A 10 -1.90 9.47 -10.90
CA ASP A 10 -2.54 10.79 -10.83
C ASP A 10 -3.43 10.93 -12.05
N ILE A 11 -4.74 11.03 -11.83
CA ILE A 11 -5.72 11.04 -12.93
C ILE A 11 -5.74 12.33 -13.72
N GLU A 12 -5.15 13.40 -13.20
CA GLU A 12 -5.04 14.67 -13.94
C GLU A 12 -3.82 14.70 -14.86
N THR A 13 -2.70 14.15 -14.40
CA THR A 13 -1.43 14.26 -15.13
C THR A 13 -0.97 12.96 -15.73
N ASP A 14 -1.65 11.83 -15.45
CA ASP A 14 -1.27 10.48 -15.82
C ASP A 14 0.10 10.04 -15.30
N ARG A 15 0.57 10.69 -14.24
CA ARG A 15 1.84 10.32 -13.60
C ARG A 15 1.64 9.20 -12.62
N LYS A 16 2.60 8.28 -12.59
CA LYS A 16 2.62 7.19 -11.63
C LYS A 16 3.30 7.64 -10.35
N ILE A 17 2.70 7.28 -9.23
CA ILE A 17 3.18 7.64 -7.90
C ILE A 17 3.37 6.37 -7.10
N THR A 18 4.51 6.24 -6.42
CA THR A 18 4.78 5.10 -5.55
C THR A 18 4.92 5.59 -4.12
N LYS A 19 4.17 4.97 -3.22
CA LYS A 19 4.27 5.24 -1.78
C LYS A 19 4.72 3.97 -1.07
N THR A 20 5.48 4.13 0.00
CA THR A 20 5.96 2.99 0.79
C THR A 20 5.16 2.89 2.07
N LEU A 21 4.74 1.66 2.41
CA LEU A 21 4.04 1.36 3.65
C LEU A 21 4.79 0.26 4.38
N LYS A 22 5.02 0.47 5.67
CA LYS A 22 5.60 -0.57 6.54
C LYS A 22 4.55 -0.98 7.56
N VAL A 23 4.37 -2.28 7.72
CA VAL A 23 3.38 -2.86 8.63
C VAL A 23 4.11 -3.76 9.63
N ASP A 24 3.87 -3.52 10.92
CA ASP A 24 4.44 -4.34 11.98
C ASP A 24 3.68 -5.66 12.03
N SER A 25 4.36 -6.74 11.65
CA SER A 25 3.76 -8.07 11.61
C SER A 25 3.35 -8.61 12.99
N GLN A 26 3.92 -8.05 14.06
CA GLN A 26 3.59 -8.49 15.41
C GLN A 26 2.19 -8.06 15.86
N LEU A 27 1.59 -7.10 15.16
CA LEU A 27 0.24 -6.61 15.47
C LEU A 27 -0.86 -7.49 14.87
N TYR A 28 -0.48 -8.49 14.06
CA TYR A 28 -1.44 -9.31 13.33
C TYR A 28 -1.11 -10.77 13.49
N GLU A 29 -2.13 -11.62 13.58
CA GLU A 29 -1.96 -13.05 13.78
C GLU A 29 -1.60 -13.81 12.50
N THR A 30 -2.09 -13.33 11.35
CA THR A 30 -1.89 -14.00 10.08
C THR A 30 -1.34 -13.06 9.03
N GLU A 31 -0.65 -13.63 8.05
CA GLU A 31 -0.16 -12.89 6.90
C GLU A 31 -1.30 -12.28 6.09
N LYS A 32 -2.42 -13.00 6.00
CA LYS A 32 -3.61 -12.50 5.32
C LYS A 32 -4.10 -11.18 5.92
N GLU A 33 -4.09 -11.08 7.25
CA GLU A 33 -4.50 -9.85 7.93
C GLU A 33 -3.56 -8.69 7.61
N ILE A 34 -2.26 -8.97 7.49
CA ILE A 34 -1.27 -7.96 7.14
C ILE A 34 -1.56 -7.41 5.74
N PHE A 35 -1.84 -8.28 4.78
CA PHE A 35 -2.16 -7.87 3.41
C PHE A 35 -3.48 -7.09 3.34
N ILE A 36 -4.48 -7.52 4.09
CA ILE A 36 -5.76 -6.79 4.16
C ILE A 36 -5.56 -5.40 4.74
N HIS A 37 -4.76 -5.29 5.80
CA HIS A 37 -4.44 -3.99 6.39
C HIS A 37 -3.73 -3.09 5.38
N ALA A 38 -2.75 -3.64 4.66
CA ALA A 38 -2.01 -2.89 3.66
C ALA A 38 -2.93 -2.36 2.56
N MET A 39 -3.87 -3.17 2.10
CA MET A 39 -4.86 -2.75 1.10
C MET A 39 -5.74 -1.61 1.63
N ASN A 40 -6.21 -1.73 2.87
CA ASN A 40 -7.04 -0.70 3.48
C ASN A 40 -6.27 0.61 3.62
N ARG A 41 -5.00 0.53 4.04
CA ARG A 41 -4.15 1.71 4.15
C ARG A 41 -3.87 2.35 2.79
N ALA A 42 -3.76 1.54 1.74
CA ALA A 42 -3.56 2.07 0.39
C ALA A 42 -4.69 3.00 -0.02
N TYR A 43 -5.93 2.62 0.29
CA TYR A 43 -7.09 3.47 -0.01
C TYR A 43 -7.14 4.69 0.92
N ASP A 44 -6.76 4.54 2.19
CA ASP A 44 -6.72 5.66 3.14
C ASP A 44 -5.69 6.72 2.75
N MET A 45 -4.59 6.30 2.12
CA MET A 45 -3.50 7.18 1.71
C MET A 45 -3.75 7.81 0.33
N MET A 46 -4.84 7.47 -0.30
CA MET A 46 -5.19 7.96 -1.63
C MET A 46 -5.71 9.39 -1.56
N ASN A 47 -5.10 10.27 -2.35
CA ASN A 47 -5.54 11.65 -2.46
C ASN A 47 -6.69 11.77 -3.47
N GLU A 48 -7.30 12.95 -3.53
CA GLU A 48 -8.47 13.23 -4.36
C GLU A 48 -8.26 12.91 -5.84
N TYR A 49 -7.05 13.16 -6.36
CA TYR A 49 -6.73 12.95 -7.77
C TYR A 49 -5.88 11.71 -8.02
N GLU A 50 -5.78 10.83 -7.04
CA GLU A 50 -5.00 9.61 -7.15
C GLU A 50 -5.89 8.39 -7.21
N LEU A 51 -5.51 7.43 -8.03
CA LEU A 51 -6.19 6.14 -8.10
C LEU A 51 -5.18 5.04 -7.78
N PHE A 52 -5.44 4.30 -6.70
CA PHE A 52 -4.64 3.15 -6.34
C PHE A 52 -4.92 2.00 -7.30
N TYR A 53 -3.86 1.39 -7.88
CA TYR A 53 -4.05 0.32 -8.85
C TYR A 53 -3.22 -0.92 -8.59
N ARG A 54 -2.21 -0.87 -7.72
CA ARG A 54 -1.34 -2.03 -7.51
C ARG A 54 -0.68 -1.98 -6.14
N LEU A 55 -0.54 -3.16 -5.52
CA LEU A 55 0.20 -3.34 -4.28
C LEU A 55 1.30 -4.37 -4.52
N ASP A 56 2.54 -4.02 -4.21
CA ASP A 56 3.68 -4.92 -4.30
C ASP A 56 4.23 -5.20 -2.91
N TYR A 57 4.40 -6.48 -2.58
CA TYR A 57 5.07 -6.89 -1.36
C TYR A 57 6.58 -6.92 -1.61
N LYS A 58 7.34 -6.17 -0.81
CA LYS A 58 8.79 -6.02 -1.02
C LYS A 58 9.64 -6.84 -0.05
N GLY A 59 9.03 -7.48 0.89
CA GLY A 59 9.75 -8.34 1.80
C GLY A 59 9.48 -8.03 3.26
N SER A 60 10.01 -8.90 4.11
CA SER A 60 9.87 -8.80 5.54
C SER A 60 11.27 -8.67 6.16
N TYR A 61 11.45 -7.67 7.00
CA TYR A 61 12.71 -7.42 7.67
C TYR A 61 12.58 -7.45 9.17
#